data_0f90b158f73c174b3369bdcb50f54722
#
_entry.id   0f90b158f73c174b3369bdcb50f54722
#
_cell.length_a   1.000
_cell.length_b   1.000
_cell.length_c   1.000
_cell.angle_alpha   90.00
_cell.angle_beta   90.00
_cell.angle_gamma   90.00
#
_symmetry.space_group_name_H-M   'P 1'
#
loop_
_entity.id
_entity.type
_entity.pdbx_description
1 polymer ?
#
loop_
_entity_poly.entity_id
_entity_poly.type
_entity_poly.pdbx_seq_one_letter_code
_entity_poly.pdbx_strand_id
1 'polypeptide(L)'
;DHPALSDKLGLPEGSIFFNLRTTNHHLGFLCLGPKGNKKALSSSELEFIESLAIISSVAIANSRMFQELRLINRKLDRKVHDLHTLLELSKDFNMMVDRDEIARTFKFAMLGQMLIRTFFFVLDVDDEKSIIASSGLKEQPSIKELNTLFELEDVYYCDDDHDCPFLEKNEIRLVIALRFQNERIGVVGVGAPANNDAYGKEQVNFLQSLGNLALLTIQKTLLLEERIEKQRMEEELSLAKTIQEGLLPSPIPKINGFDLEATNISSRQVGGDYFDILQTPDEGHILAIAAVTGKGVPASLLMANLQSMLHALAPIDISLSEATGSINDIIHVNTPPDKFITFFWGKISADGKHFNYVNAGHNNPLLFRDGVEEPQELDAGGVILGAMPTFAPYDSATVEMESGDVLVFYTDGVTEAMNPDQTEEYEEERLISCLKANLDKSSKEIMDAVITDITEFSQGVQYDDITILVLKVN
;
A
#
# COMPACT_ATOMS: atom_id res chain seq x y z
N ASP A 1 42.44 6.14 -72.07
CA ASP A 1 42.05 4.87 -72.66
C ASP A 1 42.24 3.71 -71.67
N HIS A 2 41.15 3.05 -71.28
CA HIS A 2 41.18 1.81 -70.51
C HIS A 2 40.49 0.71 -71.36
N PRO A 3 41.19 0.04 -72.27
CA PRO A 3 40.56 -0.96 -73.13
C PRO A 3 39.86 -2.08 -72.34
N ALA A 4 40.42 -2.49 -71.21
CA ALA A 4 39.86 -3.54 -70.35
C ALA A 4 38.53 -3.18 -69.69
N LEU A 5 38.21 -1.87 -69.58
CA LEU A 5 36.93 -1.41 -68.94
C LEU A 5 35.84 -1.30 -70.02
N SER A 6 36.17 -0.93 -71.25
CA SER A 6 35.27 -0.87 -72.40
C SER A 6 34.71 -2.24 -72.74
N ASP A 7 35.55 -3.26 -72.72
CA ASP A 7 35.12 -4.67 -72.99
C ASP A 7 34.22 -5.23 -71.93
N LYS A 8 34.54 -4.96 -70.64
CA LYS A 8 33.68 -5.43 -69.49
C LYS A 8 32.30 -4.78 -69.45
N LEU A 9 32.15 -3.58 -69.95
CA LEU A 9 30.96 -2.77 -69.96
C LEU A 9 30.18 -2.85 -71.29
N GLY A 10 30.67 -3.60 -72.30
CA GLY A 10 30.05 -3.72 -73.64
C GLY A 10 30.08 -2.35 -74.41
N LEU A 11 31.03 -1.51 -74.19
CA LEU A 11 31.13 -0.17 -74.77
C LEU A 11 31.98 -0.19 -76.06
N PRO A 12 31.69 0.69 -77.04
CA PRO A 12 32.46 0.76 -78.29
C PRO A 12 33.95 0.97 -78.06
N GLU A 13 34.79 0.35 -78.90
CA GLU A 13 36.23 0.50 -78.86
C GLU A 13 36.57 1.96 -79.09
N GLY A 14 37.54 2.55 -78.31
CA GLY A 14 37.89 3.97 -78.34
C GLY A 14 37.03 4.89 -77.47
N SER A 15 36.20 4.32 -76.52
CA SER A 15 35.47 5.09 -75.52
C SER A 15 36.43 5.75 -74.52
N ILE A 16 36.16 7.01 -74.16
CA ILE A 16 36.92 7.81 -73.19
C ILE A 16 36.11 7.99 -71.91
N PHE A 17 36.75 7.80 -70.74
CA PHE A 17 36.11 7.93 -69.45
C PHE A 17 36.60 9.19 -68.72
N PHE A 18 35.68 10.00 -68.27
CA PHE A 18 35.90 11.15 -67.39
C PHE A 18 35.42 10.86 -66.02
N ASN A 19 36.25 11.11 -65.00
CA ASN A 19 35.93 10.86 -63.62
C ASN A 19 34.94 11.91 -63.08
N LEU A 20 33.75 11.52 -62.65
CA LEU A 20 32.82 12.40 -61.99
C LEU A 20 33.12 12.36 -60.47
N ARG A 21 33.87 13.37 -59.98
CA ARG A 21 34.29 13.47 -58.59
C ARG A 21 34.11 14.89 -58.06
N THR A 22 33.81 14.98 -56.77
CA THR A 22 34.03 16.21 -55.98
C THR A 22 35.32 16.07 -55.17
N THR A 23 35.66 17.10 -54.39
CA THR A 23 36.84 17.07 -53.49
C THR A 23 36.84 15.88 -52.54
N ASN A 24 35.65 15.40 -52.08
CA ASN A 24 35.54 14.39 -51.03
C ASN A 24 34.88 13.07 -51.48
N HIS A 25 34.25 13.04 -52.66
CA HIS A 25 33.47 11.86 -53.08
C HIS A 25 33.65 11.55 -54.58
N HIS A 26 33.79 10.26 -54.86
CA HIS A 26 33.72 9.74 -56.22
C HIS A 26 32.26 9.39 -56.54
N LEU A 27 31.69 9.99 -57.58
CA LEU A 27 30.29 9.89 -57.93
C LEU A 27 30.03 8.90 -59.07
N GLY A 28 31.03 8.65 -59.91
CA GLY A 28 30.90 7.76 -61.06
C GLY A 28 31.84 8.19 -62.22
N PHE A 29 31.48 7.73 -63.41
CA PHE A 29 32.22 8.05 -64.65
C PHE A 29 31.23 8.52 -65.70
N LEU A 30 31.69 9.54 -66.50
CA LEU A 30 31.07 9.89 -67.73
C LEU A 30 31.86 9.16 -68.85
N CYS A 31 31.11 8.34 -69.62
CA CYS A 31 31.68 7.59 -70.72
C CYS A 31 31.23 8.22 -72.07
N LEU A 32 32.13 8.51 -72.90
CA LEU A 32 31.92 8.99 -74.29
C LEU A 32 32.43 8.02 -75.30
N GLY A 33 31.56 7.58 -76.21
CA GLY A 33 31.96 6.76 -77.36
C GLY A 33 32.68 7.55 -78.40
N PRO A 34 33.23 6.85 -79.41
CA PRO A 34 34.00 7.49 -80.52
C PRO A 34 33.06 8.42 -81.31
N LYS A 35 33.68 9.50 -81.89
CA LYS A 35 32.91 10.41 -82.75
C LYS A 35 32.40 9.70 -84.00
N GLY A 36 31.23 10.10 -84.48
CA GLY A 36 30.63 9.55 -85.71
C GLY A 36 31.48 9.67 -86.96
N ASN A 37 32.41 10.61 -86.97
CA ASN A 37 33.37 10.79 -88.06
C ASN A 37 34.71 10.05 -87.85
N LYS A 38 34.82 9.22 -86.78
CA LYS A 38 36.00 8.42 -86.39
C LYS A 38 37.31 9.25 -86.15
N LYS A 39 37.23 10.60 -86.01
CA LYS A 39 38.35 11.42 -85.61
C LYS A 39 38.56 11.43 -84.10
N ALA A 40 39.79 11.48 -83.63
CA ALA A 40 40.12 11.67 -82.23
C ALA A 40 39.58 13.02 -81.67
N LEU A 41 39.29 13.08 -80.38
CA LEU A 41 38.92 14.34 -79.72
C LEU A 41 40.14 15.27 -79.67
N SER A 42 39.96 16.54 -80.00
CA SER A 42 41.03 17.56 -79.92
C SER A 42 41.23 17.94 -78.44
N SER A 43 42.40 18.55 -78.13
CA SER A 43 42.72 19.00 -76.78
C SER A 43 41.63 19.95 -76.18
N SER A 44 41.13 20.89 -77.01
CA SER A 44 40.09 21.83 -76.58
C SER A 44 38.74 21.14 -76.33
N GLU A 45 38.39 20.09 -77.03
CA GLU A 45 37.18 19.28 -76.82
C GLU A 45 37.30 18.45 -75.53
N LEU A 46 38.49 17.91 -75.27
CA LEU A 46 38.80 17.17 -74.04
C LEU A 46 38.68 18.10 -72.83
N GLU A 47 39.31 19.30 -72.86
CA GLU A 47 39.16 20.30 -71.76
C GLU A 47 37.72 20.75 -71.55
N PHE A 48 36.93 20.91 -72.62
CA PHE A 48 35.51 21.26 -72.52
C PHE A 48 34.72 20.15 -71.84
N ILE A 49 34.94 18.87 -72.20
CA ILE A 49 34.23 17.74 -71.63
C ILE A 49 34.68 17.54 -70.19
N GLU A 50 35.94 17.75 -69.85
CA GLU A 50 36.40 17.70 -68.44
C GLU A 50 35.74 18.78 -67.57
N SER A 51 35.64 20.00 -68.13
CA SER A 51 34.87 21.07 -67.42
C SER A 51 33.39 20.73 -67.23
N LEU A 52 32.78 20.14 -68.26
CA LEU A 52 31.43 19.63 -68.18
C LEU A 52 31.26 18.51 -67.12
N ALA A 53 32.22 17.61 -67.03
CA ALA A 53 32.24 16.53 -66.03
C ALA A 53 32.36 17.06 -64.62
N ILE A 54 33.20 18.10 -64.42
CA ILE A 54 33.29 18.79 -63.11
C ILE A 54 31.95 19.47 -62.70
N ILE A 55 31.34 20.24 -63.61
CA ILE A 55 30.05 20.91 -63.35
C ILE A 55 28.96 19.88 -63.06
N SER A 56 28.92 18.80 -63.88
CA SER A 56 27.99 17.70 -63.70
C SER A 56 28.18 17.00 -62.34
N SER A 57 29.45 16.80 -61.94
CA SER A 57 29.77 16.21 -60.64
C SER A 57 29.20 17.04 -59.47
N VAL A 58 29.36 18.35 -59.52
CA VAL A 58 28.81 19.26 -58.50
C VAL A 58 27.28 19.26 -58.52
N ALA A 59 26.64 19.26 -59.69
CA ALA A 59 25.20 19.20 -59.83
C ALA A 59 24.60 17.89 -59.26
N ILE A 60 25.23 16.75 -59.56
CA ILE A 60 24.82 15.44 -59.06
C ILE A 60 24.98 15.36 -57.53
N ALA A 61 26.14 15.82 -57.01
CA ALA A 61 26.40 15.86 -55.58
C ALA A 61 25.36 16.71 -54.82
N ASN A 62 25.09 17.91 -55.33
CA ASN A 62 24.08 18.79 -54.76
C ASN A 62 22.66 18.15 -54.79
N SER A 63 22.29 17.53 -55.93
CA SER A 63 21.02 16.84 -56.04
C SER A 63 20.87 15.70 -55.02
N ARG A 64 21.89 14.88 -54.83
CA ARG A 64 21.91 13.82 -53.79
C ARG A 64 21.80 14.38 -52.39
N MET A 65 22.56 15.43 -52.08
CA MET A 65 22.52 16.08 -50.80
C MET A 65 21.13 16.68 -50.48
N PHE A 66 20.48 17.29 -51.48
CA PHE A 66 19.10 17.78 -51.33
C PHE A 66 18.10 16.64 -51.10
N GLN A 67 18.25 15.49 -51.74
CA GLN A 67 17.41 14.32 -51.52
C GLN A 67 17.61 13.76 -50.11
N GLU A 68 18.85 13.64 -49.63
CA GLU A 68 19.13 13.19 -48.24
C GLU A 68 18.58 14.17 -47.23
N LEU A 69 18.79 15.47 -47.39
CA LEU A 69 18.22 16.49 -46.48
C LEU A 69 16.69 16.43 -46.42
N ARG A 70 16.01 16.23 -47.55
CA ARG A 70 14.55 16.05 -47.56
C ARG A 70 14.10 14.80 -46.81
N LEU A 71 14.82 13.70 -46.92
CA LEU A 71 14.57 12.46 -46.21
C LEU A 71 14.75 12.62 -44.69
N ILE A 72 15.86 13.27 -44.29
CA ILE A 72 16.17 13.55 -42.89
C ILE A 72 15.13 14.49 -42.30
N ASN A 73 14.78 15.58 -43.00
CA ASN A 73 13.73 16.51 -42.52
C ASN A 73 12.39 15.84 -42.35
N ARG A 74 11.95 15.00 -43.28
CA ARG A 74 10.70 14.23 -43.12
C ARG A 74 10.74 13.29 -41.92
N LYS A 75 11.87 12.66 -41.65
CA LYS A 75 12.04 11.80 -40.45
C LYS A 75 12.00 12.63 -39.15
N LEU A 76 12.64 13.79 -39.19
CA LEU A 76 12.67 14.71 -38.05
C LEU A 76 11.24 15.25 -37.74
N ASP A 77 10.54 15.73 -38.80
CA ASP A 77 9.15 16.21 -38.65
C ASP A 77 8.24 15.16 -38.04
N ARG A 78 8.37 13.88 -38.48
CA ARG A 78 7.59 12.79 -37.90
C ARG A 78 7.93 12.57 -36.42
N LYS A 79 9.22 12.57 -36.05
CA LYS A 79 9.63 12.41 -34.65
C LYS A 79 9.16 13.55 -33.77
N VAL A 80 9.21 14.79 -34.28
CA VAL A 80 8.68 15.95 -33.55
C VAL A 80 7.18 15.81 -33.34
N HIS A 81 6.44 15.38 -34.35
CA HIS A 81 5.00 15.13 -34.25
C HIS A 81 4.67 14.05 -33.21
N ASP A 82 5.38 12.90 -33.26
CA ASP A 82 5.19 11.78 -32.31
C ASP A 82 5.46 12.22 -30.86
N LEU A 83 6.54 13.00 -30.65
CA LEU A 83 6.88 13.56 -29.33
C LEU A 83 5.82 14.54 -28.82
N HIS A 84 5.33 15.43 -29.69
CA HIS A 84 4.29 16.38 -29.33
C HIS A 84 3.00 15.68 -28.92
N THR A 85 2.61 14.66 -29.67
CA THR A 85 1.47 13.82 -29.37
C THR A 85 1.60 13.11 -28.02
N LEU A 86 2.77 12.49 -27.74
CA LEU A 86 3.02 11.83 -26.45
C LEU A 86 3.00 12.84 -25.30
N LEU A 87 3.50 14.06 -25.49
CA LEU A 87 3.46 15.11 -24.48
C LEU A 87 2.04 15.60 -24.18
N GLU A 88 1.20 15.78 -25.22
CA GLU A 88 -0.21 16.13 -25.05
C GLU A 88 -0.97 15.02 -24.30
N LEU A 89 -0.84 13.77 -24.76
CA LEU A 89 -1.45 12.63 -24.08
C LEU A 89 -0.93 12.48 -22.64
N SER A 90 0.36 12.75 -22.39
CA SER A 90 0.93 12.72 -21.04
C SER A 90 0.29 13.76 -20.12
N LYS A 91 0.00 14.96 -20.63
CA LYS A 91 -0.72 15.99 -19.86
C LYS A 91 -2.15 15.54 -19.55
N ASP A 92 -2.86 15.03 -20.56
CA ASP A 92 -4.22 14.55 -20.40
C ASP A 92 -4.29 13.41 -19.39
N PHE A 93 -3.46 12.37 -19.54
CA PHE A 93 -3.39 11.26 -18.61
C PHE A 93 -3.04 11.69 -17.19
N ASN A 94 -2.11 12.63 -16.99
CA ASN A 94 -1.72 13.11 -15.67
C ASN A 94 -2.85 13.80 -14.89
N MET A 95 -3.85 14.31 -15.57
CA MET A 95 -5.02 14.96 -14.98
C MET A 95 -6.14 13.97 -14.65
N MET A 96 -6.09 12.76 -15.19
CA MET A 96 -7.10 11.73 -14.98
C MET A 96 -6.86 11.00 -13.65
N VAL A 97 -7.97 10.70 -12.98
CA VAL A 97 -8.01 9.96 -11.72
C VAL A 97 -8.96 8.75 -11.79
N ASP A 98 -9.52 8.47 -12.97
CA ASP A 98 -10.46 7.39 -13.23
C ASP A 98 -9.89 6.43 -14.27
N ARG A 99 -9.87 5.13 -13.97
CA ARG A 99 -9.40 4.05 -14.87
C ARG A 99 -10.17 4.03 -16.19
N ASP A 100 -11.48 4.23 -16.15
CA ASP A 100 -12.32 4.18 -17.34
C ASP A 100 -12.05 5.40 -18.27
N GLU A 101 -11.69 6.54 -17.70
CA GLU A 101 -11.30 7.72 -18.46
C GLU A 101 -9.94 7.49 -19.16
N ILE A 102 -8.99 6.91 -18.47
CA ILE A 102 -7.69 6.52 -19.04
C ILE A 102 -7.87 5.50 -20.17
N ALA A 103 -8.70 4.47 -19.95
CA ALA A 103 -9.02 3.48 -20.96
C ALA A 103 -9.67 4.08 -22.22
N ARG A 104 -10.62 5.01 -22.04
CA ARG A 104 -11.24 5.74 -23.15
C ARG A 104 -10.24 6.59 -23.92
N THR A 105 -9.39 7.33 -23.22
CA THR A 105 -8.36 8.18 -23.85
C THR A 105 -7.35 7.34 -24.61
N PHE A 106 -6.90 6.24 -24.03
CA PHE A 106 -6.03 5.28 -24.73
C PHE A 106 -6.71 4.76 -25.99
N LYS A 107 -7.98 4.36 -25.91
CA LYS A 107 -8.76 3.92 -27.06
C LYS A 107 -8.85 4.99 -28.14
N PHE A 108 -9.10 6.25 -27.80
CA PHE A 108 -9.13 7.35 -28.76
C PHE A 108 -7.79 7.62 -29.40
N ALA A 109 -6.70 7.53 -28.65
CA ALA A 109 -5.34 7.64 -29.19
C ALA A 109 -5.05 6.53 -30.23
N MET A 110 -5.41 5.29 -29.93
CA MET A 110 -5.24 4.15 -30.83
C MET A 110 -6.05 4.32 -32.12
N LEU A 111 -7.33 4.67 -32.01
CA LEU A 111 -8.24 4.80 -33.16
C LEU A 111 -7.97 6.07 -33.98
N GLY A 112 -7.74 7.20 -33.33
CA GLY A 112 -7.64 8.51 -33.97
C GLY A 112 -6.25 8.82 -34.51
N GLN A 113 -5.21 8.62 -33.71
CA GLN A 113 -3.84 9.01 -34.09
C GLN A 113 -3.08 7.90 -34.78
N MET A 114 -3.25 6.64 -34.31
CA MET A 114 -2.57 5.49 -34.90
C MET A 114 -3.39 4.82 -36.01
N LEU A 115 -4.68 5.16 -36.13
CA LEU A 115 -5.63 4.55 -37.07
C LEU A 115 -5.69 3.02 -36.95
N ILE A 116 -5.45 2.49 -35.74
CA ILE A 116 -5.49 1.06 -35.43
C ILE A 116 -6.94 0.72 -35.00
N ARG A 117 -7.63 -0.10 -35.76
CA ARG A 117 -9.03 -0.46 -35.49
C ARG A 117 -9.19 -1.62 -34.51
N THR A 118 -8.27 -2.59 -34.60
CA THR A 118 -8.27 -3.78 -33.73
C THR A 118 -7.12 -3.70 -32.76
N PHE A 119 -7.43 -3.68 -31.47
CA PHE A 119 -6.42 -3.71 -30.41
C PHE A 119 -7.02 -4.20 -29.10
N PHE A 120 -6.16 -4.63 -28.20
CA PHE A 120 -6.45 -4.85 -26.79
C PHE A 120 -5.33 -4.31 -25.91
N PHE A 121 -5.68 -3.94 -24.71
CA PHE A 121 -4.76 -3.55 -23.63
C PHE A 121 -5.16 -4.33 -22.39
N VAL A 122 -4.26 -5.18 -21.90
CA VAL A 122 -4.45 -6.04 -20.72
C VAL A 122 -3.47 -5.58 -19.65
N LEU A 123 -3.92 -5.51 -18.41
CA LEU A 123 -3.07 -5.34 -17.24
C LEU A 123 -3.22 -6.54 -16.30
N ASP A 124 -2.15 -6.81 -15.59
CA ASP A 124 -2.08 -7.69 -14.44
C ASP A 124 -2.09 -6.79 -13.19
N VAL A 125 -3.16 -6.90 -12.41
CA VAL A 125 -3.33 -6.16 -11.15
C VAL A 125 -3.67 -7.19 -10.09
N ASP A 126 -2.83 -7.32 -9.08
CA ASP A 126 -2.99 -8.28 -7.98
C ASP A 126 -3.16 -9.75 -8.45
N ASP A 127 -2.35 -10.17 -9.44
CA ASP A 127 -2.41 -11.48 -10.09
C ASP A 127 -3.73 -11.73 -10.89
N GLU A 128 -4.55 -10.71 -11.07
CA GLU A 128 -5.75 -10.76 -11.90
C GLU A 128 -5.55 -10.02 -13.22
N LYS A 129 -5.52 -10.80 -14.33
CA LYS A 129 -5.34 -10.27 -15.68
C LYS A 129 -6.66 -9.84 -16.27
N SER A 130 -6.80 -8.55 -16.58
CA SER A 130 -8.03 -7.98 -17.11
C SER A 130 -7.81 -7.09 -18.33
N ILE A 131 -8.79 -7.06 -19.24
CA ILE A 131 -8.78 -6.14 -20.39
C ILE A 131 -9.21 -4.76 -19.90
N ILE A 132 -8.31 -3.80 -20.01
CA ILE A 132 -8.56 -2.39 -19.65
C ILE A 132 -9.22 -1.64 -20.80
N ALA A 133 -8.73 -1.87 -22.03
CA ALA A 133 -9.29 -1.25 -23.22
C ALA A 133 -9.21 -2.19 -24.41
N SER A 134 -10.23 -2.19 -25.26
CA SER A 134 -10.20 -2.94 -26.51
C SER A 134 -11.07 -2.30 -27.57
N SER A 135 -10.81 -2.65 -28.81
CA SER A 135 -11.64 -2.31 -29.98
C SER A 135 -11.49 -3.34 -31.07
N GLY A 136 -12.54 -3.61 -31.83
CA GLY A 136 -12.52 -4.46 -33.02
C GLY A 136 -12.21 -5.92 -32.77
N LEU A 137 -12.24 -6.40 -31.52
CA LEU A 137 -12.07 -7.82 -31.20
C LEU A 137 -13.31 -8.64 -31.63
N LYS A 138 -13.08 -9.77 -32.29
CA LYS A 138 -14.11 -10.73 -32.68
C LYS A 138 -14.51 -11.65 -31.53
N GLU A 139 -13.53 -12.03 -30.70
CA GLU A 139 -13.70 -12.85 -29.49
C GLU A 139 -12.88 -12.26 -28.34
N GLN A 140 -13.37 -12.48 -27.12
CA GLN A 140 -12.62 -12.12 -25.90
C GLN A 140 -11.64 -13.24 -25.54
N PRO A 141 -10.47 -12.94 -24.96
CA PRO A 141 -9.51 -13.97 -24.55
C PRO A 141 -10.02 -14.73 -23.33
N SER A 142 -9.77 -16.02 -23.31
CA SER A 142 -9.91 -16.84 -22.10
C SER A 142 -8.77 -16.53 -21.09
N ILE A 143 -8.95 -16.92 -19.83
CA ILE A 143 -7.91 -16.76 -18.77
C ILE A 143 -6.59 -17.44 -19.21
N LYS A 144 -6.66 -18.61 -19.85
CA LYS A 144 -5.48 -19.32 -20.34
C LYS A 144 -4.76 -18.51 -21.42
N GLU A 145 -5.49 -17.92 -22.36
CA GLU A 145 -4.91 -17.08 -23.41
C GLU A 145 -4.33 -15.77 -22.84
N LEU A 146 -4.97 -15.18 -21.84
CA LEU A 146 -4.40 -14.04 -21.12
C LEU A 146 -3.04 -14.40 -20.52
N ASN A 147 -2.91 -15.54 -19.84
CA ASN A 147 -1.63 -15.99 -19.29
C ASN A 147 -0.57 -16.17 -20.38
N THR A 148 -0.92 -16.82 -21.50
CA THR A 148 -0.01 -17.00 -22.64
C THR A 148 0.49 -15.66 -23.19
N LEU A 149 -0.34 -14.60 -23.24
CA LEU A 149 0.08 -13.28 -23.70
C LEU A 149 1.21 -12.67 -22.83
N PHE A 150 1.24 -12.99 -21.55
CA PHE A 150 2.29 -12.53 -20.63
C PHE A 150 3.59 -13.34 -20.70
N GLU A 151 3.59 -14.49 -21.39
CA GLU A 151 4.77 -15.34 -21.61
C GLU A 151 5.50 -15.04 -22.94
N LEU A 152 4.86 -14.27 -23.85
CA LEU A 152 5.45 -13.90 -25.14
C LEU A 152 6.70 -13.04 -24.97
N GLU A 153 7.51 -12.87 -26.01
CA GLU A 153 8.63 -11.92 -26.05
C GLU A 153 8.15 -10.47 -25.84
N ASP A 154 9.05 -9.55 -25.45
CA ASP A 154 8.71 -8.15 -25.18
C ASP A 154 8.10 -7.42 -26.38
N VAL A 155 8.51 -7.81 -27.58
CA VAL A 155 7.94 -7.37 -28.86
C VAL A 155 7.74 -8.62 -29.70
N TYR A 156 6.51 -9.08 -29.80
CA TYR A 156 6.15 -10.30 -30.51
C TYR A 156 5.39 -9.96 -31.79
N TYR A 157 5.97 -10.33 -32.94
CA TYR A 157 5.34 -10.21 -34.24
C TYR A 157 4.56 -11.48 -34.53
N CYS A 158 3.26 -11.33 -34.80
CA CYS A 158 2.39 -12.46 -35.11
C CYS A 158 2.55 -12.80 -36.59
N ASP A 159 3.36 -13.80 -36.89
CA ASP A 159 3.48 -14.43 -38.22
C ASP A 159 2.50 -15.61 -38.32
N ASP A 160 2.42 -16.30 -39.45
CA ASP A 160 1.35 -17.28 -39.75
C ASP A 160 1.36 -18.59 -38.91
N ASP A 161 2.27 -18.77 -37.97
CA ASP A 161 2.40 -19.97 -37.12
C ASP A 161 2.32 -19.58 -35.63
N HIS A 162 1.11 -19.58 -35.03
CA HIS A 162 0.87 -19.06 -33.68
C HIS A 162 0.40 -20.13 -32.72
N ASP A 163 1.00 -20.17 -31.55
CA ASP A 163 0.53 -20.96 -30.40
C ASP A 163 -0.66 -20.32 -29.65
N CYS A 164 -1.14 -19.14 -30.06
CA CYS A 164 -2.23 -18.43 -29.39
C CYS A 164 -3.44 -18.20 -30.36
N PRO A 165 -4.48 -19.03 -30.30
CA PRO A 165 -5.65 -18.91 -31.18
C PRO A 165 -6.39 -17.58 -31.09
N PHE A 166 -6.34 -16.90 -29.92
CA PHE A 166 -6.93 -15.59 -29.71
C PHE A 166 -6.31 -14.51 -30.63
N LEU A 167 -4.98 -14.55 -30.84
CA LEU A 167 -4.28 -13.59 -31.70
C LEU A 167 -4.68 -13.77 -33.16
N GLU A 168 -4.73 -15.00 -33.63
CA GLU A 168 -5.13 -15.34 -35.01
C GLU A 168 -6.59 -14.92 -35.31
N LYS A 169 -7.54 -15.33 -34.46
CA LYS A 169 -8.96 -15.01 -34.63
C LYS A 169 -9.25 -13.51 -34.67
N ASN A 170 -8.49 -12.74 -33.92
CA ASN A 170 -8.63 -11.30 -33.85
C ASN A 170 -7.70 -10.52 -34.81
N GLU A 171 -6.98 -11.24 -35.68
CA GLU A 171 -6.08 -10.66 -36.68
C GLU A 171 -5.03 -9.72 -36.06
N ILE A 172 -4.53 -10.07 -34.87
CA ILE A 172 -3.49 -9.32 -34.18
C ILE A 172 -2.15 -9.56 -34.92
N ARG A 173 -1.42 -8.49 -35.14
CA ARG A 173 -0.13 -8.50 -35.87
C ARG A 173 1.07 -8.27 -35.00
N LEU A 174 0.87 -7.63 -33.87
CA LEU A 174 1.95 -7.25 -32.97
C LEU A 174 1.44 -7.26 -31.53
N VAL A 175 2.24 -7.83 -30.63
CA VAL A 175 2.02 -7.79 -29.18
C VAL A 175 3.24 -7.14 -28.54
N ILE A 176 3.01 -6.18 -27.64
CA ILE A 176 4.05 -5.43 -26.94
C ILE A 176 3.86 -5.58 -25.45
N ALA A 177 4.90 -6.03 -24.75
CA ALA A 177 4.92 -6.06 -23.30
C ALA A 177 5.12 -4.65 -22.72
N LEU A 178 4.37 -4.36 -21.66
CA LEU A 178 4.50 -3.14 -20.88
C LEU A 178 5.10 -3.49 -19.52
N ARG A 179 6.13 -2.74 -19.12
CA ARG A 179 6.89 -3.03 -17.91
C ARG A 179 6.84 -1.87 -16.93
N PHE A 180 6.74 -2.22 -15.65
CA PHE A 180 6.93 -1.31 -14.52
C PHE A 180 7.98 -1.89 -13.58
N GLN A 181 8.98 -1.11 -13.20
CA GLN A 181 10.09 -1.56 -12.34
C GLN A 181 10.73 -2.90 -12.77
N ASN A 182 10.86 -3.13 -14.08
CA ASN A 182 11.37 -4.35 -14.71
C ASN A 182 10.40 -5.56 -14.72
N GLU A 183 9.26 -5.49 -14.09
CA GLU A 183 8.22 -6.52 -14.13
C GLU A 183 7.25 -6.27 -15.29
N ARG A 184 6.81 -7.34 -15.94
CA ARG A 184 5.79 -7.27 -16.99
C ARG A 184 4.42 -7.25 -16.32
N ILE A 185 3.77 -6.11 -16.32
CA ILE A 185 2.46 -5.91 -15.73
C ILE A 185 1.38 -5.53 -16.73
N GLY A 186 1.73 -5.46 -18.02
CA GLY A 186 0.76 -5.20 -19.05
C GLY A 186 1.19 -5.70 -20.42
N VAL A 187 0.20 -5.82 -21.29
CA VAL A 187 0.37 -6.23 -22.69
C VAL A 187 -0.58 -5.44 -23.59
N VAL A 188 -0.05 -4.90 -24.68
CA VAL A 188 -0.85 -4.28 -25.74
C VAL A 188 -0.71 -5.09 -27.01
N GLY A 189 -1.83 -5.59 -27.56
CA GLY A 189 -1.87 -6.23 -28.86
C GLY A 189 -2.57 -5.37 -29.90
N VAL A 190 -2.05 -5.30 -31.11
CA VAL A 190 -2.57 -4.48 -32.20
C VAL A 190 -2.71 -5.28 -33.50
N GLY A 191 -3.80 -5.06 -34.21
CA GLY A 191 -4.05 -5.59 -35.56
C GLY A 191 -3.27 -4.84 -36.63
N ALA A 192 -3.63 -5.01 -37.90
CA ALA A 192 -2.97 -4.35 -39.02
C ALA A 192 -3.11 -2.83 -38.94
N PRO A 193 -2.06 -2.05 -39.28
CA PRO A 193 -2.18 -0.62 -39.45
C PRO A 193 -3.00 -0.27 -40.69
N ALA A 194 -3.51 0.97 -40.77
CA ALA A 194 -4.42 1.39 -41.85
C ALA A 194 -3.87 1.20 -43.28
N ASN A 195 -2.55 1.27 -43.46
CA ASN A 195 -1.86 1.06 -44.73
C ASN A 195 -1.49 -0.42 -44.99
N ASN A 196 -1.85 -1.31 -44.09
CA ASN A 196 -1.57 -2.74 -44.10
C ASN A 196 -0.07 -3.12 -44.27
N ASP A 197 0.84 -2.20 -43.96
CA ASP A 197 2.30 -2.44 -43.93
C ASP A 197 2.71 -3.14 -42.64
N ALA A 198 3.93 -3.68 -42.61
CA ALA A 198 4.52 -4.19 -41.37
C ALA A 198 4.88 -3.04 -40.39
N TYR A 199 4.75 -3.29 -39.10
CA TYR A 199 5.15 -2.33 -38.07
C TYR A 199 6.65 -2.08 -38.07
N GLY A 200 7.06 -0.83 -38.33
CA GLY A 200 8.45 -0.41 -38.22
C GLY A 200 8.84 -0.12 -36.76
N LYS A 201 10.16 -0.11 -36.48
CA LYS A 201 10.69 0.16 -35.14
C LYS A 201 10.16 1.46 -34.49
N GLU A 202 9.96 2.51 -35.27
CA GLU A 202 9.44 3.80 -34.77
C GLU A 202 7.99 3.68 -34.28
N GLN A 203 7.17 2.93 -35.00
CA GLN A 203 5.77 2.66 -34.59
C GLN A 203 5.69 1.81 -33.34
N VAL A 204 6.51 0.75 -33.25
CA VAL A 204 6.62 -0.10 -32.06
C VAL A 204 7.02 0.72 -30.84
N ASN A 205 8.05 1.56 -30.95
CA ASN A 205 8.50 2.43 -29.86
C ASN A 205 7.43 3.42 -29.42
N PHE A 206 6.67 3.98 -30.35
CA PHE A 206 5.58 4.89 -30.04
C PHE A 206 4.45 4.17 -29.28
N LEU A 207 4.02 3.00 -29.79
CA LEU A 207 2.98 2.17 -29.13
C LEU A 207 3.42 1.74 -27.72
N GLN A 208 4.68 1.34 -27.57
CA GLN A 208 5.23 0.97 -26.27
C GLN A 208 5.25 2.18 -25.31
N SER A 209 5.64 3.36 -25.80
CA SER A 209 5.62 4.60 -25.00
C SER A 209 4.21 5.00 -24.58
N LEU A 210 3.24 4.91 -25.49
CA LEU A 210 1.84 5.19 -25.21
C LEU A 210 1.26 4.19 -24.21
N GLY A 211 1.53 2.89 -24.41
CA GLY A 211 1.11 1.85 -23.49
C GLY A 211 1.69 2.02 -22.10
N ASN A 212 3.01 2.30 -22.01
CA ASN A 212 3.67 2.56 -20.74
C ASN A 212 3.12 3.81 -20.04
N LEU A 213 2.78 4.86 -20.79
CA LEU A 213 2.20 6.07 -20.25
C LEU A 213 0.82 5.79 -19.62
N ALA A 214 -0.05 5.08 -20.33
CA ALA A 214 -1.35 4.65 -19.80
C ALA A 214 -1.19 3.74 -18.58
N LEU A 215 -0.27 2.77 -18.65
CA LEU A 215 0.07 1.87 -17.55
C LEU A 215 0.49 2.64 -16.29
N LEU A 216 1.45 3.55 -16.39
CA LEU A 216 1.95 4.36 -15.26
C LEU A 216 0.83 5.20 -14.64
N THR A 217 -0.07 5.73 -15.47
CA THR A 217 -1.20 6.53 -14.97
C THR A 217 -2.19 5.66 -14.22
N ILE A 218 -2.51 4.46 -14.72
CA ILE A 218 -3.40 3.51 -14.02
C ILE A 218 -2.78 3.09 -12.69
N GLN A 219 -1.50 2.76 -12.67
CA GLN A 219 -0.79 2.39 -11.42
C GLN A 219 -0.83 3.53 -10.39
N LYS A 220 -0.57 4.77 -10.84
CA LYS A 220 -0.68 5.96 -9.99
C LYS A 220 -2.10 6.10 -9.40
N THR A 221 -3.14 5.89 -10.21
CA THR A 221 -4.54 6.00 -9.77
C THR A 221 -4.85 4.94 -8.72
N LEU A 222 -4.46 3.68 -8.93
CA LEU A 222 -4.65 2.60 -7.96
C LEU A 222 -3.97 2.90 -6.61
N LEU A 223 -2.71 3.34 -6.64
CA LEU A 223 -1.98 3.73 -5.42
C LEU A 223 -2.61 4.93 -4.71
N LEU A 224 -3.20 5.85 -5.46
CA LEU A 224 -3.91 7.01 -4.89
C LEU A 224 -5.22 6.58 -4.22
N GLU A 225 -6.00 5.71 -4.85
CA GLU A 225 -7.23 5.13 -4.29
C GLU A 225 -6.95 4.38 -2.99
N GLU A 226 -5.94 3.50 -2.98
CA GLU A 226 -5.51 2.77 -1.78
C GLU A 226 -5.11 3.72 -0.65
N ARG A 227 -4.36 4.78 -0.98
CA ARG A 227 -3.92 5.78 0.00
C ARG A 227 -5.09 6.56 0.60
N ILE A 228 -6.06 6.95 -0.23
CA ILE A 228 -7.27 7.67 0.22
C ILE A 228 -8.09 6.76 1.15
N GLU A 229 -8.30 5.50 0.78
CA GLU A 229 -9.06 4.55 1.60
C GLU A 229 -8.36 4.29 2.95
N LYS A 230 -7.03 4.12 2.94
CA LYS A 230 -6.23 3.99 4.17
C LYS A 230 -6.34 5.22 5.05
N GLN A 231 -6.22 6.42 4.48
CA GLN A 231 -6.36 7.67 5.22
C GLN A 231 -7.75 7.80 5.85
N ARG A 232 -8.80 7.47 5.10
CA ARG A 232 -10.18 7.48 5.61
C ARG A 232 -10.35 6.51 6.79
N MET A 233 -9.79 5.31 6.67
CA MET A 233 -9.83 4.34 7.76
C MET A 233 -9.08 4.84 9.00
N GLU A 234 -7.93 5.49 8.84
CA GLU A 234 -7.17 6.11 9.92
C GLU A 234 -7.96 7.25 10.60
N GLU A 235 -8.68 8.06 9.84
CA GLU A 235 -9.56 9.14 10.36
C GLU A 235 -10.76 8.55 11.15
N GLU A 236 -11.41 7.49 10.64
CA GLU A 236 -12.51 6.81 11.35
C GLU A 236 -12.03 6.18 12.67
N LEU A 237 -10.84 5.55 12.66
CA LEU A 237 -10.25 4.99 13.88
C LEU A 237 -9.83 6.07 14.90
N SER A 238 -9.33 7.22 14.44
CA SER A 238 -9.01 8.35 15.31
C SER A 238 -10.26 8.91 16.00
N LEU A 239 -11.39 8.97 15.28
CA LEU A 239 -12.69 9.37 15.87
C LEU A 239 -13.15 8.33 16.90
N ALA A 240 -13.04 7.04 16.59
CA ALA A 240 -13.39 5.96 17.52
C ALA A 240 -12.55 6.04 18.81
N LYS A 241 -11.25 6.34 18.70
CA LYS A 241 -10.36 6.60 19.84
C LYS A 241 -10.87 7.72 20.72
N THR A 242 -11.22 8.86 20.11
CA THR A 242 -11.73 10.02 20.87
C THR A 242 -13.03 9.69 21.62
N ILE A 243 -13.92 8.90 21.00
CA ILE A 243 -15.15 8.44 21.65
C ILE A 243 -14.82 7.51 22.82
N GLN A 244 -13.90 6.56 22.63
CA GLN A 244 -13.50 5.60 23.66
C GLN A 244 -12.81 6.28 24.85
N GLU A 245 -11.91 7.21 24.60
CA GLU A 245 -11.26 8.03 25.65
C GLU A 245 -12.29 8.80 26.49
N GLY A 246 -13.40 9.20 25.87
CA GLY A 246 -14.53 9.84 26.58
C GLY A 246 -15.36 8.89 27.44
N LEU A 247 -15.17 7.55 27.32
CA LEU A 247 -15.80 6.57 28.19
C LEU A 247 -15.02 6.32 29.49
N LEU A 248 -13.73 6.67 29.50
CA LEU A 248 -12.87 6.55 30.68
C LEU A 248 -12.98 7.80 31.57
N PRO A 249 -12.84 7.64 32.90
CA PRO A 249 -12.94 8.77 33.82
C PRO A 249 -11.81 9.78 33.59
N SER A 250 -12.18 11.00 33.21
CA SER A 250 -11.24 12.10 33.03
C SER A 250 -11.92 13.43 33.41
N PRO A 251 -11.46 14.17 34.41
CA PRO A 251 -10.33 13.84 35.32
C PRO A 251 -10.66 12.71 36.28
N ILE A 252 -9.61 12.08 36.86
CA ILE A 252 -9.78 11.06 37.91
C ILE A 252 -10.51 11.68 39.10
N PRO A 253 -11.64 11.07 39.56
CA PRO A 253 -12.40 11.57 40.70
C PRO A 253 -11.60 11.54 42.00
N LYS A 254 -11.80 12.55 42.86
CA LYS A 254 -11.17 12.57 44.19
C LYS A 254 -12.10 11.85 45.19
N ILE A 255 -11.55 10.88 45.90
CA ILE A 255 -12.23 10.18 46.98
C ILE A 255 -11.66 10.66 48.30
N ASN A 256 -12.50 11.12 49.23
CA ASN A 256 -12.07 11.59 50.53
C ASN A 256 -11.39 10.44 51.31
N GLY A 257 -10.21 10.71 51.87
CA GLY A 257 -9.42 9.73 52.60
C GLY A 257 -8.52 8.86 51.73
N PHE A 258 -8.51 9.07 50.42
CA PHE A 258 -7.70 8.29 49.47
C PHE A 258 -6.93 9.20 48.50
N ASP A 259 -5.73 8.78 48.16
CA ASP A 259 -4.95 9.29 47.04
C ASP A 259 -5.08 8.26 45.90
N LEU A 260 -5.64 8.68 44.74
CA LEU A 260 -6.02 7.80 43.64
C LEU A 260 -5.51 8.34 42.33
N GLU A 261 -4.84 7.50 41.57
CA GLU A 261 -4.39 7.80 40.21
C GLU A 261 -4.59 6.58 39.32
N ALA A 262 -4.88 6.80 38.04
CA ALA A 262 -5.08 5.73 37.06
C ALA A 262 -4.63 6.20 35.66
N THR A 263 -4.17 5.25 34.87
CA THR A 263 -3.84 5.46 33.47
C THR A 263 -4.22 4.25 32.62
N ASN A 264 -4.58 4.52 31.36
CA ASN A 264 -4.76 3.54 30.31
C ASN A 264 -3.94 3.96 29.11
N ILE A 265 -3.06 3.09 28.62
CA ILE A 265 -2.20 3.31 27.49
C ILE A 265 -2.50 2.22 26.46
N SER A 266 -3.23 2.57 25.42
CA SER A 266 -3.60 1.61 24.37
C SER A 266 -2.42 1.30 23.45
N SER A 267 -2.24 0.04 23.11
CA SER A 267 -1.22 -0.46 22.17
C SER A 267 -1.56 -0.16 20.72
N ARG A 268 -2.85 0.06 20.42
CA ARG A 268 -3.39 0.43 19.12
C ARG A 268 -4.17 1.75 19.21
N GLN A 269 -4.80 2.15 18.10
CA GLN A 269 -5.63 3.36 18.07
C GLN A 269 -6.84 3.27 19.02
N VAL A 270 -7.41 2.09 19.20
CA VAL A 270 -8.46 1.78 20.20
C VAL A 270 -8.08 0.51 20.93
N GLY A 271 -8.36 0.46 22.24
CA GLY A 271 -7.96 -0.61 23.15
C GLY A 271 -9.12 -1.49 23.62
N GLY A 272 -8.77 -2.61 24.26
CA GLY A 272 -9.72 -3.50 24.94
C GLY A 272 -9.84 -3.23 26.44
N ASP A 273 -8.84 -2.59 27.01
CA ASP A 273 -8.76 -2.30 28.43
C ASP A 273 -9.74 -1.24 28.88
N TYR A 274 -10.20 -1.40 30.09
CA TYR A 274 -11.15 -0.51 30.73
C TYR A 274 -10.80 -0.32 32.19
N PHE A 275 -10.99 0.89 32.72
CA PHE A 275 -11.09 1.17 34.16
C PHE A 275 -12.16 2.21 34.40
N ASP A 276 -12.74 2.20 35.59
CA ASP A 276 -13.73 3.19 35.99
C ASP A 276 -13.75 3.45 37.49
N ILE A 277 -14.27 4.63 37.84
CA ILE A 277 -14.42 5.11 39.21
C ILE A 277 -15.78 5.79 39.33
N LEU A 278 -16.73 5.13 39.95
CA LEU A 278 -18.12 5.59 40.02
C LEU A 278 -18.54 5.85 41.45
N GLN A 279 -19.19 6.99 41.70
CA GLN A 279 -19.82 7.25 42.97
C GLN A 279 -21.18 6.51 43.05
N THR A 280 -21.46 5.87 44.19
CA THR A 280 -22.72 5.19 44.46
C THR A 280 -23.68 6.07 45.25
N PRO A 281 -25.01 5.81 45.21
CA PRO A 281 -26.00 6.64 45.90
C PRO A 281 -25.85 6.71 47.45
N ASP A 282 -25.17 5.73 48.03
CA ASP A 282 -24.85 5.65 49.46
C ASP A 282 -23.49 6.29 49.82
N GLU A 283 -23.00 7.16 48.96
CA GLU A 283 -21.72 7.89 49.09
C GLU A 283 -20.45 7.01 49.06
N GLY A 284 -20.59 5.72 48.73
CA GLY A 284 -19.45 4.84 48.43
C GLY A 284 -18.90 5.07 47.03
N HIS A 285 -17.87 4.32 46.68
CA HIS A 285 -17.25 4.39 45.34
C HIS A 285 -17.00 2.99 44.81
N ILE A 286 -17.30 2.79 43.54
CA ILE A 286 -16.94 1.60 42.77
C ILE A 286 -15.65 1.86 42.02
N LEU A 287 -14.70 0.94 42.14
CA LEU A 287 -13.49 0.88 41.32
C LEU A 287 -13.62 -0.37 40.43
N ALA A 288 -13.32 -0.22 39.15
CA ALA A 288 -13.42 -1.32 38.19
C ALA A 288 -12.20 -1.31 37.26
N ILE A 289 -11.75 -2.52 36.88
CA ILE A 289 -10.74 -2.73 35.83
C ILE A 289 -11.10 -3.98 35.02
N ALA A 290 -10.84 -3.94 33.73
CA ALA A 290 -11.11 -5.05 32.83
C ALA A 290 -10.13 -5.09 31.65
N ALA A 291 -9.90 -6.28 31.10
CA ALA A 291 -9.25 -6.47 29.83
C ALA A 291 -10.11 -7.37 28.93
N VAL A 292 -10.28 -6.97 27.67
CA VAL A 292 -11.11 -7.68 26.69
C VAL A 292 -10.21 -8.47 25.75
N THR A 293 -10.51 -9.75 25.53
CA THR A 293 -9.74 -10.57 24.60
C THR A 293 -9.75 -10.02 23.18
N GLY A 294 -8.55 -9.96 22.56
CA GLY A 294 -8.33 -9.43 21.23
C GLY A 294 -8.00 -7.94 21.28
N LYS A 295 -7.82 -7.34 20.12
CA LYS A 295 -7.30 -5.96 19.99
C LYS A 295 -8.09 -5.14 18.97
N GLY A 296 -8.06 -3.83 19.11
CA GLY A 296 -8.68 -2.91 18.17
C GLY A 296 -10.22 -2.84 18.30
N VAL A 297 -10.90 -2.54 17.20
CA VAL A 297 -12.34 -2.21 17.19
C VAL A 297 -13.24 -3.25 17.85
N PRO A 298 -13.09 -4.57 17.62
CA PRO A 298 -13.96 -5.55 18.29
C PRO A 298 -13.84 -5.52 19.81
N ALA A 299 -12.63 -5.39 20.35
CA ALA A 299 -12.39 -5.32 21.78
C ALA A 299 -12.94 -4.02 22.38
N SER A 300 -12.75 -2.88 21.69
CA SER A 300 -13.27 -1.58 22.15
C SER A 300 -14.80 -1.52 22.21
N LEU A 301 -15.52 -2.23 21.34
CA LEU A 301 -16.97 -2.33 21.37
C LEU A 301 -17.44 -3.14 22.58
N LEU A 302 -16.77 -4.23 22.94
CA LEU A 302 -17.09 -5.02 24.13
C LEU A 302 -16.78 -4.25 25.41
N MET A 303 -15.68 -3.51 25.44
CA MET A 303 -15.34 -2.59 26.52
C MET A 303 -16.45 -1.55 26.73
N ALA A 304 -16.93 -0.91 25.67
CA ALA A 304 -18.02 0.07 25.75
C ALA A 304 -19.34 -0.55 26.24
N ASN A 305 -19.62 -1.82 25.88
CA ASN A 305 -20.77 -2.56 26.41
C ASN A 305 -20.62 -2.78 27.93
N LEU A 306 -19.45 -3.22 28.39
CA LEU A 306 -19.20 -3.40 29.83
C LEU A 306 -19.34 -2.08 30.58
N GLN A 307 -18.76 -0.99 30.08
CA GLN A 307 -18.88 0.35 30.64
C GLN A 307 -20.35 0.75 30.79
N SER A 308 -21.17 0.59 29.77
CA SER A 308 -22.58 0.95 29.78
C SER A 308 -23.38 0.14 30.82
N MET A 309 -23.10 -1.18 30.97
CA MET A 309 -23.71 -2.03 31.97
C MET A 309 -23.30 -1.61 33.37
N LEU A 310 -22.03 -1.32 33.59
CA LEU A 310 -21.51 -0.89 34.88
C LEU A 310 -22.18 0.43 35.32
N HIS A 311 -22.26 1.42 34.43
CA HIS A 311 -22.94 2.70 34.71
C HIS A 311 -24.43 2.54 34.95
N ALA A 312 -25.08 1.58 34.30
CA ALA A 312 -26.51 1.30 34.55
C ALA A 312 -26.73 0.61 35.90
N LEU A 313 -25.80 -0.24 36.36
CA LEU A 313 -25.94 -1.00 37.60
C LEU A 313 -25.40 -0.26 38.83
N ALA A 314 -24.40 0.62 38.69
CA ALA A 314 -23.80 1.35 39.81
C ALA A 314 -24.78 2.12 40.68
N PRO A 315 -25.86 2.76 40.18
CA PRO A 315 -26.84 3.44 40.99
C PRO A 315 -27.89 2.51 41.62
N ILE A 316 -27.89 1.21 41.31
CA ILE A 316 -28.88 0.22 41.79
C ILE A 316 -28.33 -0.44 43.07
N ASP A 317 -29.19 -0.60 44.09
CA ASP A 317 -28.83 -1.35 45.28
C ASP A 317 -28.92 -2.86 45.01
N ILE A 318 -27.85 -3.42 44.44
CA ILE A 318 -27.67 -4.82 44.08
C ILE A 318 -26.29 -5.29 44.60
N SER A 319 -26.20 -6.54 45.02
CA SER A 319 -24.90 -7.10 45.43
C SER A 319 -23.94 -7.19 44.22
N LEU A 320 -22.62 -7.02 44.46
CA LEU A 320 -21.62 -7.19 43.40
C LEU A 320 -21.70 -8.56 42.74
N SER A 321 -21.98 -9.61 43.53
CA SER A 321 -22.14 -10.99 43.03
C SER A 321 -23.29 -11.11 42.03
N GLU A 322 -24.47 -10.61 42.34
CA GLU A 322 -25.66 -10.66 41.47
C GLU A 322 -25.47 -9.77 40.22
N ALA A 323 -24.88 -8.60 40.39
CA ALA A 323 -24.59 -7.70 39.29
C ALA A 323 -23.55 -8.31 38.31
N THR A 324 -22.50 -8.95 38.84
CA THR A 324 -21.50 -9.66 38.00
C THR A 324 -22.15 -10.79 37.19
N GLY A 325 -23.03 -11.60 37.81
CA GLY A 325 -23.78 -12.64 37.11
C GLY A 325 -24.65 -12.07 35.97
N SER A 326 -25.34 -10.96 36.24
CA SER A 326 -26.17 -10.29 35.23
C SER A 326 -25.34 -9.74 34.06
N ILE A 327 -24.20 -9.13 34.34
CA ILE A 327 -23.25 -8.64 33.31
C ILE A 327 -22.74 -9.82 32.49
N ASN A 328 -22.31 -10.92 33.14
CA ASN A 328 -21.84 -12.12 32.48
C ASN A 328 -22.85 -12.70 31.49
N ASP A 329 -24.09 -12.87 31.91
CA ASP A 329 -25.13 -13.45 31.05
C ASP A 329 -25.47 -12.58 29.85
N ILE A 330 -25.44 -11.25 29.99
CA ILE A 330 -25.65 -10.32 28.88
C ILE A 330 -24.47 -10.38 27.91
N ILE A 331 -23.23 -10.38 28.42
CA ILE A 331 -22.03 -10.48 27.58
C ILE A 331 -22.01 -11.82 26.85
N HIS A 332 -22.31 -12.93 27.55
CA HIS A 332 -22.32 -14.26 26.95
C HIS A 332 -23.29 -14.39 25.76
N VAL A 333 -24.48 -13.81 25.87
CA VAL A 333 -25.51 -13.86 24.80
C VAL A 333 -25.12 -12.98 23.60
N ASN A 334 -24.43 -11.87 23.84
CA ASN A 334 -24.14 -10.85 22.82
C ASN A 334 -22.73 -10.97 22.20
N THR A 335 -21.92 -11.92 22.66
CA THR A 335 -20.50 -12.01 22.27
C THR A 335 -20.21 -13.35 21.58
N PRO A 336 -19.36 -13.39 20.53
CA PRO A 336 -18.90 -14.64 19.95
C PRO A 336 -18.19 -15.53 20.97
N PRO A 337 -18.26 -16.88 20.84
CA PRO A 337 -17.74 -17.82 21.84
C PRO A 337 -16.23 -17.73 22.13
N ASP A 338 -15.46 -17.10 21.24
CA ASP A 338 -14.02 -16.90 21.35
C ASP A 338 -13.65 -15.56 22.03
N LYS A 339 -14.64 -14.79 22.46
CA LYS A 339 -14.45 -13.49 23.10
C LYS A 339 -14.97 -13.53 24.53
N PHE A 340 -14.17 -12.99 25.43
CA PHE A 340 -14.45 -12.90 26.86
C PHE A 340 -13.80 -11.64 27.44
N ILE A 341 -14.17 -11.30 28.67
CA ILE A 341 -13.64 -10.17 29.40
C ILE A 341 -13.14 -10.67 30.76
N THR A 342 -11.90 -10.36 31.10
CA THR A 342 -11.45 -10.47 32.48
C THR A 342 -11.83 -9.20 33.22
N PHE A 343 -12.47 -9.32 34.38
CA PHE A 343 -13.09 -8.20 35.05
C PHE A 343 -12.88 -8.26 36.55
N PHE A 344 -12.44 -7.20 37.14
CA PHE A 344 -12.40 -7.00 38.57
C PHE A 344 -13.13 -5.71 38.92
N TRP A 345 -13.94 -5.74 39.93
CA TRP A 345 -14.54 -4.56 40.48
C TRP A 345 -14.82 -4.69 41.95
N GLY A 346 -14.87 -3.55 42.68
CA GLY A 346 -15.15 -3.52 44.08
C GLY A 346 -15.71 -2.18 44.51
N LYS A 347 -16.39 -2.18 45.66
CA LYS A 347 -17.05 -1.03 46.27
C LYS A 347 -16.34 -0.67 47.57
N ILE A 348 -15.84 0.58 47.64
CA ILE A 348 -15.44 1.21 48.89
C ILE A 348 -16.68 1.68 49.63
N SER A 349 -16.82 1.32 50.91
CA SER A 349 -17.88 1.82 51.77
C SER A 349 -17.79 3.34 51.99
N ALA A 350 -18.92 3.98 52.30
CA ALA A 350 -18.96 5.42 52.50
C ALA A 350 -18.02 5.93 53.63
N ASP A 351 -17.76 5.09 54.63
CA ASP A 351 -16.81 5.39 55.72
C ASP A 351 -15.34 5.13 55.34
N GLY A 352 -15.10 4.62 54.13
CA GLY A 352 -13.76 4.33 53.62
C GLY A 352 -13.05 3.13 54.23
N LYS A 353 -13.71 2.39 55.12
CA LYS A 353 -13.05 1.33 55.90
C LYS A 353 -13.12 -0.08 55.32
N HIS A 354 -14.00 -0.30 54.38
CA HIS A 354 -14.24 -1.63 53.82
C HIS A 354 -14.23 -1.56 52.30
N PHE A 355 -13.53 -2.50 51.67
CA PHE A 355 -13.55 -2.71 50.24
C PHE A 355 -14.13 -4.10 49.94
N ASN A 356 -15.38 -4.14 49.46
CA ASN A 356 -16.05 -5.37 49.01
C ASN A 356 -15.81 -5.53 47.53
N TYR A 357 -15.39 -6.74 47.06
CA TYR A 357 -14.96 -6.95 45.69
C TYR A 357 -15.39 -8.31 45.11
N VAL A 358 -15.37 -8.40 43.79
CA VAL A 358 -15.53 -9.61 42.97
C VAL A 358 -14.45 -9.62 41.88
N ASN A 359 -13.75 -10.73 41.74
CA ASN A 359 -12.81 -11.00 40.66
C ASN A 359 -13.43 -11.99 39.67
N ALA A 360 -13.75 -11.55 38.45
CA ALA A 360 -14.22 -12.41 37.37
C ALA A 360 -13.05 -12.77 36.41
N GLY A 361 -12.06 -13.50 36.95
CA GLY A 361 -10.92 -14.01 36.23
C GLY A 361 -9.91 -12.98 35.74
N HIS A 362 -9.85 -11.82 36.39
CA HIS A 362 -8.86 -10.77 36.12
C HIS A 362 -7.57 -11.03 36.94
N ASN A 363 -6.46 -10.42 36.55
CA ASN A 363 -5.23 -10.37 37.36
C ASN A 363 -5.57 -9.91 38.77
N ASN A 364 -5.07 -10.61 39.79
CA ASN A 364 -5.41 -10.30 41.18
C ASN A 364 -4.84 -8.95 41.56
N PRO A 365 -5.67 -7.96 41.98
CA PRO A 365 -5.14 -6.73 42.54
C PRO A 365 -4.33 -7.00 43.81
N LEU A 366 -3.26 -6.23 43.97
CA LEU A 366 -2.27 -6.39 45.03
C LEU A 366 -2.51 -5.36 46.14
N LEU A 367 -2.82 -5.82 47.34
CA LEU A 367 -2.96 -4.99 48.55
C LEU A 367 -1.69 -5.06 49.40
N PHE A 368 -0.95 -3.95 49.45
CA PHE A 368 0.24 -3.79 50.29
C PHE A 368 -0.14 -3.15 51.62
N ARG A 369 0.34 -3.74 52.71
CA ARG A 369 0.14 -3.25 54.09
C ARG A 369 1.46 -2.98 54.78
N ASP A 370 1.47 -1.98 55.66
CA ASP A 370 2.66 -1.68 56.42
C ASP A 370 3.07 -2.87 57.30
N GLY A 371 4.37 -3.19 57.29
CA GLY A 371 4.93 -4.33 58.06
C GLY A 371 4.62 -5.74 57.50
N VAL A 372 3.95 -5.87 56.35
CA VAL A 372 3.70 -7.14 55.69
C VAL A 372 4.64 -7.27 54.48
N GLU A 373 5.42 -8.38 54.41
CA GLU A 373 6.44 -8.54 53.39
C GLU A 373 5.84 -8.79 52.00
N GLU A 374 4.79 -9.63 51.90
CA GLU A 374 4.16 -9.98 50.65
C GLU A 374 2.76 -9.33 50.55
N PRO A 375 2.37 -8.83 49.36
CA PRO A 375 1.04 -8.25 49.17
C PRO A 375 -0.05 -9.33 49.32
N GLN A 376 -1.21 -8.92 49.78
CA GLN A 376 -2.40 -9.77 49.75
C GLN A 376 -3.02 -9.66 48.35
N GLU A 377 -3.21 -10.79 47.69
CA GLU A 377 -3.95 -10.88 46.43
C GLU A 377 -5.47 -10.90 46.68
N LEU A 378 -6.21 -10.18 45.86
CA LEU A 378 -7.68 -10.11 45.90
C LEU A 378 -8.28 -11.03 44.85
N ASP A 379 -8.45 -12.30 45.18
CA ASP A 379 -8.80 -13.41 44.26
C ASP A 379 -10.24 -13.92 44.33
N ALA A 380 -11.04 -13.46 45.32
CA ALA A 380 -12.42 -13.95 45.49
C ALA A 380 -13.33 -13.56 44.32
N GLY A 381 -13.96 -14.54 43.67
CA GLY A 381 -14.79 -14.26 42.51
C GLY A 381 -15.29 -15.49 41.78
N GLY A 382 -15.00 -15.57 40.49
CA GLY A 382 -15.46 -16.66 39.62
C GLY A 382 -14.82 -16.65 38.22
N VAL A 383 -15.52 -17.19 37.26
CA VAL A 383 -15.04 -17.32 35.88
C VAL A 383 -15.07 -15.99 35.13
N ILE A 384 -14.24 -15.89 34.11
CA ILE A 384 -14.22 -14.75 33.18
C ILE A 384 -15.60 -14.48 32.56
N LEU A 385 -15.92 -13.22 32.31
CA LEU A 385 -17.22 -12.83 31.75
C LEU A 385 -17.33 -13.24 30.27
N GLY A 386 -18.50 -13.78 29.92
CA GLY A 386 -18.86 -14.13 28.55
C GLY A 386 -18.49 -15.54 28.12
N ALA A 387 -17.58 -16.23 28.81
CA ALA A 387 -17.14 -17.56 28.42
C ALA A 387 -18.25 -18.61 28.50
N MET A 388 -19.11 -18.53 29.52
CA MET A 388 -20.24 -19.42 29.69
C MET A 388 -21.36 -18.71 30.48
N PRO A 389 -22.64 -19.21 30.43
CA PRO A 389 -23.70 -18.66 31.24
C PRO A 389 -23.39 -18.80 32.74
N THR A 390 -23.93 -17.91 33.55
CA THR A 390 -23.80 -17.96 35.01
C THR A 390 -24.45 -19.25 35.55
N PHE A 391 -23.65 -20.17 36.05
CA PHE A 391 -24.08 -21.44 36.61
C PHE A 391 -24.01 -21.50 38.14
N ALA A 392 -23.24 -20.57 38.74
CA ALA A 392 -23.11 -20.38 40.18
C ALA A 392 -22.94 -18.88 40.47
N PRO A 393 -23.34 -18.36 41.63
CA PRO A 393 -23.04 -17.00 42.05
C PRO A 393 -21.52 -16.75 42.05
N TYR A 394 -21.11 -15.53 41.70
CA TYR A 394 -19.75 -15.10 41.91
C TYR A 394 -19.46 -14.92 43.39
N ASP A 395 -18.34 -15.44 43.88
CA ASP A 395 -17.93 -15.21 45.25
C ASP A 395 -17.51 -13.74 45.44
N SER A 396 -17.83 -13.18 46.59
CA SER A 396 -17.40 -11.83 46.97
C SER A 396 -16.67 -11.86 48.31
N ALA A 397 -15.64 -11.04 48.44
CA ALA A 397 -14.96 -10.89 49.72
C ALA A 397 -14.85 -9.40 50.12
N THR A 398 -14.62 -9.19 51.40
CA THR A 398 -14.42 -7.85 51.94
C THR A 398 -13.11 -7.77 52.67
N VAL A 399 -12.33 -6.76 52.37
CA VAL A 399 -11.11 -6.42 53.11
C VAL A 399 -11.28 -5.12 53.86
N GLU A 400 -10.68 -5.03 55.03
CA GLU A 400 -10.60 -3.77 55.80
C GLU A 400 -9.47 -2.93 55.20
N MET A 401 -9.69 -1.63 55.07
CA MET A 401 -8.73 -0.65 54.56
C MET A 401 -8.18 0.15 55.71
N GLU A 402 -6.85 0.17 55.87
CA GLU A 402 -6.16 0.86 56.93
C GLU A 402 -5.30 1.99 56.37
N SER A 403 -5.04 3.03 57.17
CA SER A 403 -4.17 4.15 56.77
C SER A 403 -2.77 3.62 56.37
N GLY A 404 -2.29 4.03 55.23
CA GLY A 404 -1.02 3.57 54.64
C GLY A 404 -1.15 2.38 53.67
N ASP A 405 -2.30 1.71 53.63
CA ASP A 405 -2.53 0.64 52.64
C ASP A 405 -2.44 1.19 51.22
N VAL A 406 -1.80 0.39 50.33
CA VAL A 406 -1.73 0.67 48.88
C VAL A 406 -2.33 -0.50 48.11
N LEU A 407 -3.40 -0.22 47.35
CA LEU A 407 -4.07 -1.20 46.50
C LEU A 407 -3.78 -0.87 45.03
N VAL A 408 -3.23 -1.86 44.30
CA VAL A 408 -2.83 -1.71 42.90
C VAL A 408 -3.59 -2.68 42.04
N PHE A 409 -4.26 -2.15 41.03
CA PHE A 409 -4.95 -2.91 39.97
C PHE A 409 -4.13 -2.76 38.69
N TYR A 410 -4.05 -3.82 37.89
CA TYR A 410 -3.31 -3.83 36.66
C TYR A 410 -3.87 -4.86 35.68
N THR A 411 -3.73 -4.61 34.38
CA THR A 411 -4.06 -5.55 33.32
C THR A 411 -2.85 -6.41 32.93
N ASP A 412 -3.08 -7.48 32.24
CA ASP A 412 -2.07 -8.44 31.76
C ASP A 412 -0.98 -7.76 30.92
N GLY A 413 -1.30 -6.68 30.17
CA GLY A 413 -0.30 -5.92 29.42
C GLY A 413 0.83 -5.32 30.27
N VAL A 414 0.66 -5.25 31.60
CA VAL A 414 1.76 -4.90 32.53
C VAL A 414 2.73 -6.05 32.70
N THR A 415 2.21 -7.22 33.05
CA THR A 415 3.03 -8.41 33.37
C THR A 415 3.54 -9.16 32.13
N GLU A 416 2.78 -9.11 31.03
CA GLU A 416 3.13 -9.71 29.74
C GLU A 416 3.94 -8.77 28.83
N ALA A 417 4.37 -7.60 29.33
CA ALA A 417 5.26 -6.72 28.56
C ALA A 417 6.56 -7.45 28.23
N MET A 418 6.91 -7.48 26.94
CA MET A 418 8.06 -8.24 26.42
C MET A 418 9.31 -7.38 26.35
N ASN A 419 10.48 -7.99 26.58
CA ASN A 419 11.76 -7.39 26.23
C ASN A 419 11.90 -7.27 24.68
N PRO A 420 12.85 -6.49 24.14
CA PRO A 420 12.98 -6.28 22.69
C PRO A 420 13.20 -7.56 21.87
N ASP A 421 13.85 -8.56 22.46
CA ASP A 421 14.12 -9.83 21.81
C ASP A 421 12.95 -10.83 21.89
N GLN A 422 11.84 -10.44 22.56
CA GLN A 422 10.65 -11.26 22.81
C GLN A 422 10.96 -12.62 23.46
N THR A 423 11.91 -12.64 24.39
CA THR A 423 12.38 -13.85 25.07
C THR A 423 11.96 -13.90 26.53
N GLU A 424 11.65 -12.75 27.13
CA GLU A 424 11.29 -12.61 28.55
C GLU A 424 10.12 -11.65 28.71
N GLU A 425 9.19 -12.02 29.59
CA GLU A 425 8.10 -11.18 30.06
C GLU A 425 8.54 -10.37 31.28
N TYR A 426 7.85 -9.26 31.55
CA TYR A 426 8.10 -8.42 32.73
C TYR A 426 7.79 -9.17 34.03
N GLU A 427 6.75 -9.97 34.03
CA GLU A 427 6.24 -10.81 35.11
C GLU A 427 5.81 -10.06 36.38
N GLU A 428 4.98 -10.69 37.19
CA GLU A 428 4.43 -10.12 38.42
C GLU A 428 5.48 -9.89 39.50
N GLU A 429 6.50 -10.74 39.59
CA GLU A 429 7.60 -10.60 40.55
C GLU A 429 8.34 -9.26 40.40
N ARG A 430 8.56 -8.82 39.15
CA ARG A 430 9.18 -7.54 38.84
C ARG A 430 8.26 -6.37 39.18
N LEU A 431 6.97 -6.48 38.88
CA LEU A 431 5.95 -5.51 39.28
C LEU A 431 5.94 -5.32 40.81
N ILE A 432 5.86 -6.42 41.57
CA ILE A 432 5.88 -6.38 43.03
C ILE A 432 7.17 -5.73 43.57
N SER A 433 8.31 -6.02 42.98
CA SER A 433 9.59 -5.44 43.37
C SER A 433 9.62 -3.92 43.14
N CYS A 434 9.14 -3.47 41.98
CA CYS A 434 9.01 -2.05 41.65
C CYS A 434 8.05 -1.34 42.59
N LEU A 435 6.89 -1.94 42.89
CA LEU A 435 5.90 -1.39 43.81
C LEU A 435 6.47 -1.27 45.24
N LYS A 436 7.08 -2.33 45.79
CA LYS A 436 7.70 -2.33 47.14
C LYS A 436 8.74 -1.21 47.30
N ALA A 437 9.47 -0.89 46.24
CA ALA A 437 10.49 0.19 46.28
C ALA A 437 9.90 1.61 46.29
N ASN A 438 8.57 1.74 46.07
CA ASN A 438 7.93 3.06 45.89
C ASN A 438 6.69 3.27 46.77
N LEU A 439 6.34 2.35 47.69
CA LEU A 439 5.11 2.43 48.52
C LEU A 439 5.00 3.69 49.39
N ASP A 440 6.12 4.32 49.74
CA ASP A 440 6.17 5.54 50.53
C ASP A 440 5.75 6.80 49.72
N LYS A 441 5.67 6.71 48.41
CA LYS A 441 5.37 7.81 47.51
C LYS A 441 3.85 8.02 47.33
N SER A 442 3.48 9.06 46.58
CA SER A 442 2.10 9.31 46.15
C SER A 442 1.64 8.27 45.11
N SER A 443 0.33 8.06 44.96
CA SER A 443 -0.24 7.13 43.97
C SER A 443 0.26 7.44 42.58
N LYS A 444 0.38 8.72 42.23
CA LYS A 444 0.93 9.14 40.92
C LYS A 444 2.38 8.72 40.73
N GLU A 445 3.23 8.97 41.73
CA GLU A 445 4.64 8.62 41.64
C GLU A 445 4.88 7.11 41.63
N ILE A 446 4.03 6.33 42.32
CA ILE A 446 4.03 4.87 42.24
C ILE A 446 3.69 4.41 40.81
N MET A 447 2.60 4.91 40.26
CA MET A 447 2.16 4.60 38.89
C MET A 447 3.23 4.98 37.87
N ASP A 448 3.77 6.19 37.93
CA ASP A 448 4.80 6.69 37.01
C ASP A 448 6.09 5.84 37.10
N ALA A 449 6.45 5.34 38.30
CA ALA A 449 7.58 4.45 38.46
C ALA A 449 7.38 3.11 37.76
N VAL A 450 6.20 2.49 37.89
CA VAL A 450 5.87 1.23 37.19
C VAL A 450 5.88 1.43 35.68
N ILE A 451 5.25 2.49 35.16
CA ILE A 451 5.24 2.77 33.71
C ILE A 451 6.67 3.01 33.19
N THR A 452 7.51 3.69 33.96
CA THR A 452 8.91 3.91 33.57
C THR A 452 9.68 2.59 33.52
N ASP A 453 9.55 1.73 34.54
CA ASP A 453 10.25 0.44 34.60
C ASP A 453 9.83 -0.47 33.45
N ILE A 454 8.53 -0.57 33.14
CA ILE A 454 8.01 -1.32 31.97
C ILE A 454 8.58 -0.75 30.66
N THR A 455 8.59 0.59 30.53
CA THR A 455 9.07 1.26 29.31
C THR A 455 10.57 1.01 29.10
N GLU A 456 11.36 1.05 30.18
CA GLU A 456 12.80 0.72 30.13
C GLU A 456 13.05 -0.76 29.79
N PHE A 457 12.27 -1.67 30.37
CA PHE A 457 12.35 -3.10 30.10
C PHE A 457 12.02 -3.47 28.64
N SER A 458 10.93 -2.88 28.11
CA SER A 458 10.47 -3.11 26.75
C SER A 458 11.16 -2.24 25.69
N GLN A 459 12.03 -1.31 26.12
CA GLN A 459 12.62 -0.27 25.25
C GLN A 459 11.59 0.52 24.45
N GLY A 460 10.41 0.74 25.02
CA GLY A 460 9.31 1.51 24.43
C GLY A 460 8.46 0.75 23.42
N VAL A 461 8.67 -0.55 23.24
CA VAL A 461 7.80 -1.41 22.38
C VAL A 461 6.66 -1.91 23.24
N GLN A 462 5.43 -1.57 22.83
CA GLN A 462 4.21 -1.99 23.52
C GLN A 462 3.45 -3.01 22.66
N TYR A 463 3.19 -4.19 23.24
CA TYR A 463 2.48 -5.28 22.56
C TYR A 463 1.00 -5.36 22.94
N ASP A 464 0.65 -4.97 24.18
CA ASP A 464 -0.73 -4.97 24.67
C ASP A 464 -1.09 -3.66 25.37
N ASP A 465 -2.37 -3.47 25.64
CA ASP A 465 -2.86 -2.31 26.37
C ASP A 465 -2.37 -2.38 27.81
N ILE A 466 -1.94 -1.26 28.39
CA ILE A 466 -1.44 -1.16 29.75
C ILE A 466 -2.40 -0.29 30.56
N THR A 467 -3.04 -0.90 31.55
CA THR A 467 -3.90 -0.18 32.50
C THR A 467 -3.44 -0.41 33.92
N ILE A 468 -3.25 0.67 34.66
CA ILE A 468 -2.86 0.65 36.07
C ILE A 468 -3.73 1.65 36.83
N LEU A 469 -4.22 1.21 38.01
CA LEU A 469 -4.90 2.06 38.97
C LEU A 469 -4.25 1.85 40.34
N VAL A 470 -3.85 2.92 40.99
CA VAL A 470 -3.21 2.92 42.31
C VAL A 470 -4.09 3.71 43.29
N LEU A 471 -4.54 3.05 44.34
CA LEU A 471 -5.29 3.63 45.44
C LEU A 471 -4.46 3.55 46.72
N LYS A 472 -4.18 4.68 47.36
CA LYS A 472 -3.50 4.76 48.65
C LYS A 472 -4.42 5.33 49.73
N VAL A 473 -4.50 4.70 50.90
CA VAL A 473 -5.27 5.16 52.03
C VAL A 473 -4.47 6.22 52.80
N ASN A 474 -5.04 7.42 52.98
CA ASN A 474 -4.39 8.52 53.68
C ASN A 474 -4.43 8.41 55.20
#